data_cc9e98b51b1adb3f9719fc3c650e5dce
#
_entry.id   cc9e98b51b1adb3f9719fc3c650e5dce
#
_cell.length_a   1.000
_cell.length_b   1.000
_cell.length_c   1.000
_cell.angle_alpha   90.00
_cell.angle_beta   90.00
_cell.angle_gamma   90.00
#
_symmetry.space_group_name_H-M   'P 1'
#
loop_
_entity.id
_entity.type
_entity.pdbx_description
1 polymer ?
#
loop_
_entity_poly.entity_id
_entity_poly.type
_entity_poly.pdbx_seq_one_letter_code
_entity_poly.pdbx_strand_id
1 'polypeptide(L)'
;KRQDVMIRLPADNNDSAIGDHVKSMLQTIDPNIHINSIEFVGPNVGEELAQGAVYATLATLAMMLIYVGSRFEWRLGFGGIASLAHDVLITLGVFSALQVEMDLTFVAAILSVVGYSINDSIVVFDRVRENFRKIRRVETIDIIDISLTQTLSRTIMTSLTTLLVVIALFFFGGPSIHNFSLA
;
A
#
# COMPACT_ATOMS: atom_id res chain seq x y z
N LYS A 1 -24.95 -15.66 15.67
CA LYS A 1 -24.03 -14.91 14.79
C LYS A 1 -24.07 -13.45 15.27
N ARG A 2 -22.97 -12.92 15.86
CA ARG A 2 -22.85 -11.48 16.12
C ARG A 2 -22.73 -10.80 14.76
N GLN A 3 -23.61 -9.87 14.47
CA GLN A 3 -23.51 -9.01 13.29
C GLN A 3 -22.99 -7.68 13.82
N ASP A 4 -21.75 -7.37 13.47
CA ASP A 4 -21.18 -6.06 13.76
C ASP A 4 -21.53 -5.12 12.59
N VAL A 5 -22.05 -3.94 12.90
CA VAL A 5 -22.42 -2.93 11.93
C VAL A 5 -21.56 -1.70 12.21
N MET A 6 -20.88 -1.20 11.19
CA MET A 6 -20.14 0.05 11.26
C MET A 6 -21.02 1.19 10.73
N ILE A 7 -21.23 2.20 11.56
CA ILE A 7 -21.97 3.40 11.19
C ILE A 7 -20.98 4.55 11.10
N ARG A 8 -20.85 5.14 9.92
CA ARG A 8 -20.02 6.33 9.70
C ARG A 8 -20.93 7.54 9.64
N LEU A 9 -20.57 8.57 10.38
CA LEU A 9 -21.29 9.84 10.43
C LEU A 9 -20.37 10.94 9.89
N PRO A 10 -20.90 11.91 9.11
CA PRO A 10 -20.11 13.08 8.72
C PRO A 10 -19.72 13.86 9.98
N ALA A 11 -18.46 14.31 10.03
CA ALA A 11 -17.94 15.11 11.12
C ALA A 11 -18.59 16.50 11.10
N ASP A 12 -19.40 16.82 12.12
CA ASP A 12 -19.96 18.13 12.33
C ASP A 12 -19.48 18.68 13.69
N ASN A 13 -19.47 19.97 13.88
CA ASN A 13 -18.75 20.68 14.96
C ASN A 13 -19.18 20.38 16.43
N ASN A 14 -19.99 19.33 16.67
CA ASN A 14 -20.50 18.98 18.01
C ASN A 14 -20.42 17.47 18.32
N ASP A 15 -19.24 16.92 18.25
CA ASP A 15 -19.00 15.50 18.02
C ASP A 15 -19.26 14.55 19.21
N SER A 16 -19.06 14.99 20.44
CA SER A 16 -19.37 14.17 21.63
C SER A 16 -20.88 13.98 21.86
N ALA A 17 -21.68 14.97 21.51
CA ALA A 17 -23.12 14.91 21.64
C ALA A 17 -23.77 14.00 20.59
N ILE A 18 -23.17 13.88 19.39
CA ILE A 18 -23.69 13.04 18.31
C ILE A 18 -23.50 11.55 18.66
N GLY A 19 -22.36 11.16 19.21
CA GLY A 19 -22.10 9.78 19.66
C GLY A 19 -23.11 9.32 20.72
N ASP A 20 -23.37 10.15 21.70
CA ASP A 20 -24.35 9.87 22.75
C ASP A 20 -25.79 9.87 22.24
N HIS A 21 -26.10 10.72 21.28
CA HIS A 21 -27.43 10.77 20.65
C HIS A 21 -27.70 9.52 19.82
N VAL A 22 -26.74 9.09 18.99
CA VAL A 22 -26.83 7.85 18.22
C VAL A 22 -26.94 6.64 19.14
N LYS A 23 -26.16 6.61 20.23
CA LYS A 23 -26.26 5.56 21.25
C LYS A 23 -27.66 5.48 21.85
N SER A 24 -28.23 6.59 22.22
CA SER A 24 -29.57 6.63 22.79
C SER A 24 -30.66 6.22 21.81
N MET A 25 -30.54 6.62 20.54
CA MET A 25 -31.44 6.17 19.48
C MET A 25 -31.35 4.66 19.21
N LEU A 26 -30.14 4.12 19.12
CA LEU A 26 -29.92 2.69 18.89
C LEU A 26 -30.45 1.84 20.08
N GLN A 27 -30.24 2.29 21.32
CA GLN A 27 -30.76 1.61 22.50
C GLN A 27 -32.29 1.66 22.62
N THR A 28 -32.93 2.63 21.95
CA THR A 28 -34.39 2.71 21.87
C THR A 28 -34.94 1.66 20.90
N ILE A 29 -34.18 1.27 19.89
CA ILE A 29 -34.57 0.26 18.88
C ILE A 29 -34.34 -1.16 19.42
N ASP A 30 -33.18 -1.42 20.03
CA ASP A 30 -32.86 -2.70 20.64
C ASP A 30 -31.99 -2.47 21.91
N PRO A 31 -32.53 -2.81 23.11
CA PRO A 31 -31.81 -2.67 24.38
C PRO A 31 -30.53 -3.53 24.49
N ASN A 32 -30.38 -4.55 23.63
CA ASN A 32 -29.22 -5.45 23.63
C ASN A 32 -28.07 -4.98 22.74
N ILE A 33 -28.17 -3.82 22.10
CA ILE A 33 -27.10 -3.27 21.29
C ILE A 33 -25.93 -2.85 22.21
N HIS A 34 -24.78 -3.47 21.99
CA HIS A 34 -23.52 -3.12 22.62
C HIS A 34 -22.67 -2.34 21.61
N ILE A 35 -22.26 -1.15 22.00
CA ILE A 35 -21.30 -0.35 21.24
C ILE A 35 -19.90 -0.88 21.59
N ASN A 36 -19.21 -1.44 20.60
CA ASN A 36 -17.87 -2.02 20.77
C ASN A 36 -16.79 -0.95 20.80
N SER A 37 -16.88 0.05 19.92
CA SER A 37 -15.97 1.20 19.90
C SER A 37 -16.65 2.42 19.28
N ILE A 38 -16.29 3.59 19.75
CA ILE A 38 -16.60 4.88 19.12
C ILE A 38 -15.25 5.50 18.78
N GLU A 39 -14.95 5.60 17.49
CA GLU A 39 -13.75 6.26 17.01
C GLU A 39 -14.14 7.60 16.38
N PHE A 40 -13.53 8.66 16.87
CA PHE A 40 -13.72 9.99 16.34
C PHE A 40 -12.44 10.50 15.69
N VAL A 41 -12.54 10.86 14.42
CA VAL A 41 -11.43 11.50 13.69
C VAL A 41 -11.90 12.90 13.29
N GLY A 42 -11.47 13.91 14.06
CA GLY A 42 -11.77 15.29 13.74
C GLY A 42 -11.18 15.72 12.39
N PRO A 43 -11.77 16.73 11.71
CA PRO A 43 -11.32 17.17 10.38
C PRO A 43 -9.86 17.62 10.38
N ASN A 44 -9.38 18.25 11.43
CA ASN A 44 -7.97 18.64 11.55
C ASN A 44 -7.02 17.44 11.65
N VAL A 45 -7.44 16.37 12.33
CA VAL A 45 -6.64 15.14 12.44
C VAL A 45 -6.58 14.42 11.09
N GLY A 46 -7.68 14.42 10.34
CA GLY A 46 -7.70 13.86 8.98
C GLY A 46 -6.75 14.58 8.03
N GLU A 47 -6.70 15.92 8.12
CA GLU A 47 -5.77 16.73 7.32
C GLU A 47 -4.30 16.51 7.72
N GLU A 48 -3.98 16.48 9.02
CA GLU A 48 -2.64 16.18 9.53
C GLU A 48 -2.17 14.79 9.12
N LEU A 49 -3.06 13.79 9.18
CA LEU A 49 -2.75 12.42 8.75
C LEU A 49 -2.51 12.34 7.23
N ALA A 50 -3.31 13.03 6.43
CA ALA A 50 -3.12 13.09 4.97
C ALA A 50 -1.79 13.77 4.61
N GLN A 51 -1.46 14.90 5.25
CA GLN A 51 -0.18 15.57 5.06
C GLN A 51 0.98 14.69 5.52
N GLY A 52 0.88 14.06 6.70
CA GLY A 52 1.88 13.11 7.20
C GLY A 52 2.13 11.95 6.26
N ALA A 53 1.06 11.40 5.67
CA ALA A 53 1.13 10.34 4.68
C ALA A 53 1.87 10.77 3.40
N VAL A 54 1.56 11.96 2.88
CA VAL A 54 2.26 12.53 1.72
C VAL A 54 3.74 12.73 2.03
N TYR A 55 4.08 13.33 3.17
CA TYR A 55 5.47 13.52 3.56
C TYR A 55 6.22 12.20 3.77
N ALA A 56 5.61 11.21 4.41
CA ALA A 56 6.20 9.89 4.57
C ALA A 56 6.46 9.20 3.24
N THR A 57 5.52 9.29 2.31
CA THR A 57 5.66 8.73 0.96
C THR A 57 6.80 9.43 0.20
N LEU A 58 6.83 10.76 0.19
CA LEU A 58 7.89 11.52 -0.46
C LEU A 58 9.26 11.26 0.17
N ALA A 59 9.35 11.20 1.49
CA ALA A 59 10.59 10.88 2.20
C ALA A 59 11.08 9.46 1.87
N THR A 60 10.17 8.49 1.81
CA THR A 60 10.48 7.11 1.42
C THR A 60 11.01 7.06 -0.01
N LEU A 61 10.33 7.71 -0.95
CA LEU A 61 10.78 7.80 -2.34
C LEU A 61 12.14 8.49 -2.46
N ALA A 62 12.37 9.57 -1.72
CA ALA A 62 13.66 10.28 -1.72
C ALA A 62 14.79 9.42 -1.16
N MET A 63 14.59 8.75 -0.02
CA MET A 63 15.58 7.85 0.56
C MET A 63 15.91 6.67 -0.37
N MET A 64 14.89 6.16 -1.06
CA MET A 64 15.08 5.13 -2.06
C MET A 64 15.86 5.60 -3.26
N LEU A 65 15.57 6.79 -3.75
CA LEU A 65 16.29 7.40 -4.86
C LEU A 65 17.78 7.55 -4.51
N ILE A 66 18.09 8.01 -3.30
CA ILE A 66 19.45 8.10 -2.77
C ILE A 66 20.09 6.71 -2.69
N TYR A 67 19.38 5.72 -2.12
CA TYR A 67 19.90 4.36 -2.00
C TYR A 67 20.17 3.72 -3.37
N VAL A 68 19.19 3.75 -4.27
CA VAL A 68 19.33 3.20 -5.62
C VAL A 68 20.39 3.96 -6.42
N GLY A 69 20.40 5.29 -6.36
CA GLY A 69 21.38 6.12 -7.05
C GLY A 69 22.82 5.94 -6.54
N SER A 70 23.01 5.68 -5.24
CA SER A 70 24.32 5.41 -4.65
C SER A 70 24.80 3.97 -4.89
N ARG A 71 23.87 3.04 -4.96
CA ARG A 71 24.14 1.59 -5.06
C ARG A 71 24.21 1.09 -6.51
N PHE A 72 23.43 1.69 -7.41
CA PHE A 72 23.29 1.27 -8.81
C PHE A 72 23.67 2.39 -9.77
N GLU A 73 23.88 2.04 -11.03
CA GLU A 73 24.07 3.05 -12.08
C GLU A 73 22.80 3.90 -12.24
N TRP A 74 22.95 5.20 -12.47
CA TRP A 74 21.86 6.17 -12.60
C TRP A 74 20.76 5.73 -13.56
N ARG A 75 21.14 5.02 -14.64
CA ARG A 75 20.19 4.52 -15.66
C ARG A 75 19.22 3.49 -15.09
N LEU A 76 19.70 2.58 -14.26
CA LEU A 76 18.86 1.58 -13.59
C LEU A 76 18.01 2.24 -12.50
N GLY A 77 18.57 3.25 -11.81
CA GLY A 77 17.84 4.04 -10.84
C GLY A 77 16.60 4.72 -11.43
N PHE A 78 16.73 5.37 -12.57
CA PHE A 78 15.58 5.98 -13.28
C PHE A 78 14.52 4.96 -13.68
N GLY A 79 14.92 3.77 -14.15
CA GLY A 79 13.99 2.69 -14.45
C GLY A 79 13.18 2.24 -13.23
N GLY A 80 13.84 2.10 -12.07
CA GLY A 80 13.17 1.75 -10.81
C GLY A 80 12.17 2.80 -10.34
N ILE A 81 12.53 4.09 -10.46
CA ILE A 81 11.63 5.20 -10.10
C ILE A 81 10.41 5.23 -11.03
N ALA A 82 10.62 5.04 -12.33
CA ALA A 82 9.53 5.00 -13.30
C ALA A 82 8.57 3.84 -13.03
N SER A 83 9.10 2.66 -12.67
CA SER A 83 8.30 1.51 -12.26
C SER A 83 7.47 1.80 -11.01
N LEU A 84 8.08 2.39 -9.98
CA LEU A 84 7.37 2.76 -8.76
C LEU A 84 6.27 3.79 -9.00
N ALA A 85 6.56 4.83 -9.79
CA ALA A 85 5.56 5.83 -10.13
C ALA A 85 4.39 5.19 -10.89
N HIS A 86 4.67 4.26 -11.80
CA HIS A 86 3.66 3.49 -12.52
C HIS A 86 2.79 2.67 -11.55
N ASP A 87 3.38 1.93 -10.61
CA ASP A 87 2.65 1.07 -9.67
C ASP A 87 1.75 1.89 -8.75
N VAL A 88 2.27 3.01 -8.22
CA VAL A 88 1.47 3.94 -7.40
C VAL A 88 0.32 4.56 -8.22
N LEU A 89 0.58 4.98 -9.45
CA LEU A 89 -0.46 5.57 -10.31
C LEU A 89 -1.54 4.56 -10.67
N ILE A 90 -1.19 3.30 -10.95
CA ILE A 90 -2.18 2.24 -11.20
C ILE A 90 -3.01 1.98 -9.95
N THR A 91 -2.38 1.86 -8.79
CA THR A 91 -3.09 1.64 -7.52
C THR A 91 -4.06 2.77 -7.24
N LEU A 92 -3.63 4.03 -7.35
CA LEU A 92 -4.50 5.21 -7.23
C LEU A 92 -5.64 5.19 -8.25
N GLY A 93 -5.35 4.80 -9.50
CA GLY A 93 -6.34 4.68 -10.56
C GLY A 93 -7.42 3.64 -10.26
N VAL A 94 -7.03 2.48 -9.75
CA VAL A 94 -7.96 1.41 -9.36
C VAL A 94 -8.84 1.86 -8.18
N PHE A 95 -8.27 2.44 -7.13
CA PHE A 95 -9.02 2.95 -5.99
C PHE A 95 -10.00 4.06 -6.38
N SER A 96 -9.56 4.97 -7.27
CA SER A 96 -10.43 6.02 -7.81
C SER A 96 -11.57 5.46 -8.66
N ALA A 97 -11.30 4.46 -9.50
CA ALA A 97 -12.32 3.83 -10.35
C ALA A 97 -13.35 3.05 -9.53
N LEU A 98 -12.91 2.38 -8.47
CA LEU A 98 -13.78 1.64 -7.56
C LEU A 98 -14.44 2.51 -6.48
N GLN A 99 -14.11 3.81 -6.43
CA GLN A 99 -14.62 4.77 -5.45
C GLN A 99 -14.38 4.28 -4.00
N VAL A 100 -13.25 3.63 -3.75
CA VAL A 100 -12.87 3.17 -2.42
C VAL A 100 -12.44 4.36 -1.58
N GLU A 101 -12.90 4.42 -0.34
CA GLU A 101 -12.56 5.49 0.59
C GLU A 101 -11.05 5.49 0.91
N MET A 102 -10.46 6.69 0.88
CA MET A 102 -9.05 6.90 1.23
C MET A 102 -8.94 7.15 2.73
N ASP A 103 -8.62 6.11 3.47
CA ASP A 103 -8.36 6.15 4.91
C ASP A 103 -6.87 5.87 5.22
N LEU A 104 -6.52 5.75 6.50
CA LEU A 104 -5.16 5.38 6.91
C LEU A 104 -4.73 4.01 6.38
N THR A 105 -5.67 3.11 6.22
CA THR A 105 -5.44 1.77 5.69
C THR A 105 -5.00 1.84 4.22
N PHE A 106 -5.59 2.76 3.46
CA PHE A 106 -5.18 3.07 2.10
C PHE A 106 -3.72 3.57 2.01
N VAL A 107 -3.32 4.47 2.91
CA VAL A 107 -1.91 4.94 2.97
C VAL A 107 -0.97 3.79 3.27
N ALA A 108 -1.31 2.94 4.24
CA ALA A 108 -0.53 1.74 4.55
C ALA A 108 -0.44 0.79 3.37
N ALA A 109 -1.53 0.64 2.59
CA ALA A 109 -1.56 -0.17 1.38
C ALA A 109 -0.60 0.37 0.31
N ILE A 110 -0.62 1.66 0.01
CA ILE A 110 0.32 2.28 -0.94
C ILE A 110 1.77 2.08 -0.50
N LEU A 111 2.09 2.32 0.79
CA LEU A 111 3.44 2.11 1.30
C LEU A 111 3.88 0.65 1.19
N SER A 112 2.95 -0.29 1.36
CA SER A 112 3.21 -1.71 1.18
C SER A 112 3.48 -2.07 -0.28
N VAL A 113 2.69 -1.54 -1.21
CA VAL A 113 2.91 -1.72 -2.67
C VAL A 113 4.28 -1.17 -3.07
N VAL A 114 4.62 0.05 -2.63
CA VAL A 114 5.93 0.67 -2.89
C VAL A 114 7.05 -0.20 -2.32
N GLY A 115 6.95 -0.64 -1.07
CA GLY A 115 7.96 -1.48 -0.42
C GLY A 115 8.14 -2.84 -1.11
N TYR A 116 7.05 -3.45 -1.54
CA TYR A 116 7.08 -4.73 -2.24
C TYR A 116 7.70 -4.60 -3.64
N SER A 117 7.25 -3.62 -4.44
CA SER A 117 7.75 -3.37 -5.79
C SER A 117 9.26 -3.09 -5.80
N ILE A 118 9.74 -2.31 -4.83
CA ILE A 118 11.18 -2.02 -4.71
C ILE A 118 11.99 -3.24 -4.34
N ASN A 119 11.51 -4.07 -3.41
CA ASN A 119 12.24 -5.27 -3.00
C ASN A 119 12.55 -6.17 -4.19
N ASP A 120 11.60 -6.35 -5.09
CA ASP A 120 11.78 -7.16 -6.29
C ASP A 120 12.69 -6.47 -7.33
N SER A 121 12.50 -5.18 -7.55
CA SER A 121 13.34 -4.37 -8.44
C SER A 121 14.81 -4.37 -8.02
N ILE A 122 15.11 -4.25 -6.72
CA ILE A 122 16.48 -4.29 -6.20
C ILE A 122 17.16 -5.62 -6.52
N VAL A 123 16.46 -6.73 -6.38
CA VAL A 123 17.00 -8.07 -6.67
C VAL A 123 17.37 -8.20 -8.13
N VAL A 124 16.48 -7.75 -9.01
CA VAL A 124 16.73 -7.77 -10.46
C VAL A 124 17.91 -6.86 -10.80
N PHE A 125 17.95 -5.63 -10.30
CA PHE A 125 19.00 -4.66 -10.57
C PHE A 125 20.38 -5.13 -10.06
N ASP A 126 20.41 -5.76 -8.88
CA ASP A 126 21.66 -6.31 -8.34
C ASP A 126 22.19 -7.43 -9.24
N ARG A 127 21.32 -8.29 -9.75
CA ARG A 127 21.69 -9.35 -10.70
C ARG A 127 22.14 -8.79 -12.05
N VAL A 128 21.45 -7.80 -12.58
CA VAL A 128 21.84 -7.10 -13.83
C VAL A 128 23.24 -6.50 -13.65
N ARG A 129 23.48 -5.78 -12.57
CA ARG A 129 24.79 -5.18 -12.24
C ARG A 129 25.88 -6.23 -12.11
N GLU A 130 25.60 -7.35 -11.44
CA GLU A 130 26.55 -8.46 -11.30
C GLU A 130 26.93 -9.04 -12.66
N ASN A 131 25.93 -9.29 -13.52
CA ASN A 131 26.14 -9.84 -14.85
C ASN A 131 26.87 -8.88 -15.78
N PHE A 132 26.62 -7.58 -15.72
CA PHE A 132 27.43 -6.58 -16.45
C PHE A 132 28.91 -6.61 -16.10
N ARG A 133 29.26 -6.98 -14.87
CA ARG A 133 30.67 -7.11 -14.44
C ARG A 133 31.30 -8.43 -14.84
N LYS A 134 30.52 -9.50 -14.85
CA LYS A 134 31.00 -10.87 -15.11
C LYS A 134 31.01 -11.25 -16.59
N ILE A 135 29.95 -10.85 -17.31
CA ILE A 135 29.76 -11.23 -18.70
C ILE A 135 30.37 -10.14 -19.58
N ARG A 136 31.35 -10.51 -20.38
CA ARG A 136 32.01 -9.59 -21.31
C ARG A 136 31.73 -10.02 -22.75
N ARG A 137 31.68 -9.05 -23.66
CA ARG A 137 31.49 -9.28 -25.12
C ARG A 137 30.10 -9.84 -25.49
N VAL A 138 29.08 -9.49 -24.75
CA VAL A 138 27.67 -9.79 -24.99
C VAL A 138 26.90 -8.48 -25.06
N GLU A 139 25.84 -8.42 -25.85
CA GLU A 139 25.02 -7.24 -25.99
C GLU A 139 24.29 -6.92 -24.68
N THR A 140 24.00 -5.64 -24.46
CA THR A 140 23.34 -5.18 -23.23
C THR A 140 21.98 -5.86 -23.02
N ILE A 141 21.24 -6.09 -24.10
CA ILE A 141 19.92 -6.73 -24.08
C ILE A 141 20.03 -8.17 -23.57
N ASP A 142 21.01 -8.92 -24.07
CA ASP A 142 21.22 -10.32 -23.66
C ASP A 142 21.62 -10.43 -22.18
N ILE A 143 22.41 -9.48 -21.67
CA ILE A 143 22.78 -9.44 -20.25
C ILE A 143 21.54 -9.21 -19.38
N ILE A 144 20.62 -8.33 -19.80
CA ILE A 144 19.37 -8.08 -19.10
C ILE A 144 18.49 -9.33 -19.14
N ASP A 145 18.34 -9.99 -20.28
CA ASP A 145 17.52 -11.18 -20.44
C ASP A 145 18.03 -12.34 -19.56
N ILE A 146 19.34 -12.58 -19.57
CA ILE A 146 19.98 -13.56 -18.68
C ILE A 146 19.70 -13.22 -17.20
N SER A 147 19.80 -11.95 -16.83
CA SER A 147 19.59 -11.50 -15.44
C SER A 147 18.15 -11.70 -15.00
N LEU A 148 17.19 -11.35 -15.84
CA LEU A 148 15.77 -11.56 -15.59
C LEU A 148 15.46 -13.07 -15.47
N THR A 149 15.98 -13.88 -16.34
CA THR A 149 15.80 -15.34 -16.29
C THR A 149 16.35 -15.94 -15.01
N GLN A 150 17.51 -15.48 -14.54
CA GLN A 150 18.11 -15.94 -13.29
C GLN A 150 17.33 -15.56 -12.04
N THR A 151 16.61 -14.43 -12.05
CA THR A 151 15.80 -13.94 -10.93
C THR A 151 14.34 -14.37 -10.99
N LEU A 152 13.88 -14.85 -12.16
CA LEU A 152 12.48 -15.16 -12.44
C LEU A 152 11.85 -16.12 -11.43
N SER A 153 12.53 -17.19 -11.07
CA SER A 153 12.00 -18.18 -10.11
C SER A 153 11.76 -17.54 -8.74
N ARG A 154 12.66 -16.67 -8.28
CA ARG A 154 12.51 -15.96 -7.01
C ARG A 154 11.35 -14.97 -7.09
N THR A 155 11.27 -14.16 -8.13
CA THR A 155 10.19 -13.18 -8.35
C THR A 155 8.83 -13.86 -8.39
N ILE A 156 8.69 -14.97 -9.11
CA ILE A 156 7.44 -15.72 -9.15
C ILE A 156 7.07 -16.27 -7.77
N MET A 157 8.02 -16.85 -7.05
CA MET A 157 7.74 -17.41 -5.71
C MET A 157 7.37 -16.34 -4.69
N THR A 158 8.05 -15.20 -4.68
CA THR A 158 7.72 -14.08 -3.79
C THR A 158 6.35 -13.49 -4.13
N SER A 159 6.06 -13.27 -5.41
CA SER A 159 4.76 -12.75 -5.86
C SER A 159 3.62 -13.71 -5.54
N LEU A 160 3.82 -15.02 -5.77
CA LEU A 160 2.80 -16.02 -5.50
C LEU A 160 2.50 -16.14 -4.00
N THR A 161 3.52 -16.15 -3.15
CA THR A 161 3.34 -16.20 -1.69
C THR A 161 2.62 -14.97 -1.17
N THR A 162 2.98 -13.78 -1.63
CA THR A 162 2.31 -12.53 -1.27
C THR A 162 0.86 -12.51 -1.74
N LEU A 163 0.62 -12.92 -2.99
CA LEU A 163 -0.73 -13.02 -3.54
C LEU A 163 -1.63 -13.95 -2.70
N LEU A 164 -1.12 -15.10 -2.26
CA LEU A 164 -1.86 -16.01 -1.38
C LEU A 164 -2.21 -15.36 -0.06
N VAL A 165 -1.28 -14.62 0.56
CA VAL A 165 -1.54 -13.90 1.81
C VAL A 165 -2.59 -12.81 1.59
N VAL A 166 -2.47 -12.02 0.54
CA VAL A 166 -3.41 -10.94 0.22
C VAL A 166 -4.80 -11.49 -0.08
N ILE A 167 -4.92 -12.59 -0.81
CA ILE A 167 -6.21 -13.28 -1.04
C ILE A 167 -6.81 -13.77 0.29
N ALA A 168 -6.00 -14.34 1.17
CA ALA A 168 -6.47 -14.76 2.49
C ALA A 168 -6.95 -13.57 3.33
N LEU A 169 -6.24 -12.45 3.32
CA LEU A 169 -6.65 -11.21 3.98
C LEU A 169 -7.93 -10.63 3.38
N PHE A 170 -8.10 -10.70 2.07
CA PHE A 170 -9.30 -10.23 1.39
C PHE A 170 -10.56 -10.98 1.85
N PHE A 171 -10.48 -12.31 2.00
CA PHE A 171 -11.63 -13.12 2.42
C PHE A 171 -11.83 -13.21 3.93
N PHE A 172 -10.75 -13.15 4.72
CA PHE A 172 -10.77 -13.40 6.16
C PHE A 172 -10.38 -12.21 7.03
N GLY A 173 -9.83 -11.13 6.44
CA GLY A 173 -9.25 -10.01 7.17
C GLY A 173 -10.25 -9.03 7.80
N GLY A 174 -11.55 -9.19 7.52
CA GLY A 174 -12.59 -8.30 8.03
C GLY A 174 -12.66 -6.94 7.30
N PRO A 175 -13.65 -6.08 7.66
CA PRO A 175 -13.94 -4.85 6.91
C PRO A 175 -12.78 -3.86 6.83
N SER A 176 -12.01 -3.72 7.91
CA SER A 176 -10.89 -2.76 7.97
C SER A 176 -9.70 -3.16 7.10
N ILE A 177 -9.49 -4.46 6.86
CA ILE A 177 -8.35 -4.96 6.09
C ILE A 177 -8.74 -5.22 4.63
N HIS A 178 -10.03 -5.26 4.33
CA HIS A 178 -10.54 -5.53 2.99
C HIS A 178 -10.01 -4.51 1.96
N ASN A 179 -10.08 -3.23 2.27
CA ASN A 179 -9.56 -2.16 1.40
C ASN A 179 -8.04 -2.22 1.24
N PHE A 180 -7.32 -2.59 2.30
CA PHE A 180 -5.87 -2.81 2.25
C PHE A 180 -5.50 -3.96 1.30
N SER A 181 -6.25 -5.05 1.35
CA SER A 181 -5.97 -6.24 0.53
C SER A 181 -6.36 -6.08 -0.94
N LEU A 182 -7.09 -5.03 -1.28
CA LEU A 182 -7.47 -4.69 -2.65
C LEU A 182 -6.32 -3.97 -3.40
N ALA A 183 -5.43 -3.28 -2.68
CA ALA A 183 -4.25 -2.60 -3.24
C ALA A 183 -3.17 -3.56 -3.68
#